data_776e74510e2ddf402fcf41d97aa31ae4
#
_entry.id   776e74510e2ddf402fcf41d97aa31ae4
#
_cell.length_a   1.000
_cell.length_b   1.000
_cell.length_c   1.000
_cell.angle_alpha   90.00
_cell.angle_beta   90.00
_cell.angle_gamma   90.00
#
_symmetry.space_group_name_H-M   'P 1'
#
loop_
_entity.id
_entity.type
_entity.pdbx_description
1 polymer ?
#
loop_
_entity_poly.entity_id
_entity_poly.type
_entity_poly.pdbx_seq_one_letter_code
_entity_poly.pdbx_strand_id
1 'polypeptide(L)'
;MITAGTRRLDVRAMGTTLSVYGPAGSFAAGADAVVETFREEEQRFSRFRSDSELSRVNARAGSWVAVSEGFGSLLDFSLAQAAATDGAFDPTVLAAVEAAGYDRDFDEVIRSARGALHPPAPCERWSEIEVRGRSVRLPSGVGLDLGGVAKGWTADLAVDRALEAGMSWVLVSAGGDLRIGGDAPALSIDVQDPDDATARVMTLRLNRGALATSSTAKRTWGPGLHHVIDPCTGAPAVTDAVQVTVWAPTGADAEVAATTALLIGTSAVADAPSVIVGVDGTLHHSVSPAVTPDRADDLSDEEAA
;
A
#
# COMPACT_ATOMS: atom_id res chain seq x y z
N MET A 1 -5.69 18.22 -12.25
CA MET A 1 -5.10 19.58 -12.26
C MET A 1 -5.22 20.16 -10.85
N ILE A 2 -4.10 20.53 -10.22
CA ILE A 2 -4.09 21.13 -8.88
C ILE A 2 -4.67 22.55 -9.01
N THR A 3 -5.66 22.89 -8.17
CA THR A 3 -6.37 24.19 -8.23
C THR A 3 -5.47 25.34 -7.79
N ALA A 4 -5.75 26.56 -8.29
CA ALA A 4 -5.08 27.77 -7.82
C ALA A 4 -5.21 27.88 -6.29
N GLY A 5 -4.10 28.12 -5.57
CA GLY A 5 -4.06 28.19 -4.11
C GLY A 5 -3.72 26.87 -3.40
N THR A 6 -3.44 25.78 -4.13
CA THR A 6 -2.88 24.54 -3.56
C THR A 6 -1.36 24.63 -3.46
N ARG A 7 -0.81 24.14 -2.35
CA ARG A 7 0.63 23.91 -2.17
C ARG A 7 0.95 22.43 -2.22
N ARG A 8 2.21 22.14 -2.54
CA ARG A 8 2.79 20.80 -2.55
C ARG A 8 4.11 20.80 -1.81
N LEU A 9 4.38 19.71 -1.08
CA LEU A 9 5.67 19.37 -0.49
C LEU A 9 6.01 17.94 -0.90
N ASP A 10 7.25 17.70 -1.34
CA ASP A 10 7.77 16.35 -1.60
C ASP A 10 8.97 16.09 -0.69
N VAL A 11 8.96 14.93 -0.03
CA VAL A 11 10.07 14.42 0.79
C VAL A 11 10.24 12.92 0.58
N ARG A 12 11.36 12.34 1.05
CA ARG A 12 11.55 10.88 1.09
C ARG A 12 11.12 10.36 2.46
N ALA A 13 10.26 9.34 2.48
CA ALA A 13 9.83 8.61 3.67
C ALA A 13 9.39 7.20 3.30
N MET A 14 9.57 6.22 4.18
CA MET A 14 9.17 4.81 4.01
C MET A 14 9.63 4.22 2.67
N GLY A 15 10.86 4.51 2.25
CA GLY A 15 11.44 4.00 1.01
C GLY A 15 10.82 4.54 -0.28
N THR A 16 10.03 5.63 -0.22
CA THR A 16 9.35 6.21 -1.38
C THR A 16 9.31 7.73 -1.36
N THR A 17 8.70 8.35 -2.38
CA THR A 17 8.37 9.78 -2.37
C THR A 17 7.05 9.97 -1.64
N LEU A 18 7.06 10.77 -0.59
CA LEU A 18 5.90 11.29 0.10
C LEU A 18 5.56 12.66 -0.47
N SER A 19 4.36 12.82 -1.02
CA SER A 19 3.84 14.10 -1.52
C SER A 19 2.65 14.53 -0.66
N VAL A 20 2.67 15.79 -0.22
CA VAL A 20 1.58 16.39 0.56
C VAL A 20 1.00 17.54 -0.24
N TYR A 21 -0.31 17.59 -0.39
CA TYR A 21 -1.04 18.68 -1.05
C TYR A 21 -2.10 19.24 -0.12
N GLY A 22 -2.30 20.54 -0.16
CA GLY A 22 -3.31 21.21 0.66
C GLY A 22 -3.40 22.71 0.39
N PRO A 23 -4.32 23.42 1.08
CA PRO A 23 -4.56 24.85 0.88
C PRO A 23 -3.38 25.69 1.38
N ALA A 24 -2.98 26.72 0.61
CA ALA A 24 -1.78 27.53 0.89
C ALA A 24 -1.80 28.20 2.27
N GLY A 25 -2.98 28.60 2.76
CA GLY A 25 -3.10 29.40 4.00
C GLY A 25 -2.83 28.62 5.29
N SER A 26 -3.02 27.28 5.28
CA SER A 26 -2.82 26.41 6.45
C SER A 26 -1.82 25.29 6.19
N PHE A 27 -1.07 25.37 5.09
CA PHE A 27 -0.25 24.26 4.58
C PHE A 27 0.91 23.86 5.51
N ALA A 28 1.64 24.84 6.07
CA ALA A 28 2.92 24.56 6.71
C ALA A 28 2.80 23.61 7.91
N ALA A 29 1.96 23.94 8.90
CA ALA A 29 1.79 23.14 10.11
C ALA A 29 1.24 21.73 9.80
N GLY A 30 0.28 21.62 8.86
CA GLY A 30 -0.26 20.32 8.48
C GLY A 30 0.74 19.47 7.70
N ALA A 31 1.53 20.06 6.80
CA ALA A 31 2.58 19.37 6.09
C ALA A 31 3.69 18.85 7.03
N ASP A 32 4.07 19.66 8.03
CA ASP A 32 5.02 19.24 9.07
C ASP A 32 4.47 18.05 9.88
N ALA A 33 3.18 18.09 10.25
CA ALA A 33 2.52 16.99 10.95
C ALA A 33 2.51 15.69 10.11
N VAL A 34 2.25 15.77 8.80
CA VAL A 34 2.33 14.62 7.89
C VAL A 34 3.74 14.05 7.87
N VAL A 35 4.76 14.89 7.66
CA VAL A 35 6.15 14.42 7.58
C VAL A 35 6.60 13.76 8.88
N GLU A 36 6.24 14.33 10.04
CA GLU A 36 6.58 13.76 11.34
C GLU A 36 5.89 12.41 11.56
N THR A 37 4.59 12.30 11.19
CA THR A 37 3.86 11.02 11.26
C THR A 37 4.58 9.94 10.46
N PHE A 38 4.97 10.24 9.22
CA PHE A 38 5.69 9.25 8.39
C PHE A 38 7.04 8.85 8.99
N ARG A 39 7.76 9.78 9.65
CA ARG A 39 9.03 9.44 10.34
C ARG A 39 8.82 8.54 11.55
N GLU A 40 7.81 8.83 12.37
CA GLU A 40 7.46 8.02 13.54
C GLU A 40 7.07 6.60 13.13
N GLU A 41 6.21 6.47 12.09
CA GLU A 41 5.73 5.18 11.63
C GLU A 41 6.81 4.39 10.85
N GLU A 42 7.72 5.06 10.13
CA GLU A 42 8.89 4.40 9.55
C GLU A 42 9.81 3.82 10.63
N GLN A 43 10.03 4.54 11.74
CA GLN A 43 10.77 4.02 12.89
C GLN A 43 10.05 2.84 13.55
N ARG A 44 8.74 2.76 13.45
CA ARG A 44 7.94 1.66 14.01
C ARG A 44 7.89 0.46 13.09
N PHE A 45 7.65 0.64 11.80
CA PHE A 45 7.27 -0.42 10.87
C PHE A 45 8.28 -0.78 9.79
N SER A 46 9.40 -0.07 9.67
CA SER A 46 10.40 -0.42 8.65
C SER A 46 11.12 -1.71 8.98
N ARG A 47 11.05 -2.71 8.10
CA ARG A 47 11.86 -3.94 8.20
C ARG A 47 13.33 -3.75 7.81
N PHE A 48 13.65 -2.63 7.17
CA PHE A 48 15.01 -2.29 6.73
C PHE A 48 15.82 -1.54 7.81
N ARG A 49 15.17 -1.04 8.84
CA ARG A 49 15.79 -0.40 10.00
C ARG A 49 15.99 -1.43 11.10
N SER A 50 17.25 -1.70 11.46
CA SER A 50 17.57 -2.66 12.54
C SER A 50 17.08 -2.21 13.93
N ASP A 51 16.85 -0.91 14.11
CA ASP A 51 16.37 -0.27 15.33
C ASP A 51 14.85 -0.05 15.37
N SER A 52 14.11 -0.50 14.34
CA SER A 52 12.65 -0.40 14.30
C SER A 52 11.98 -1.33 15.32
N GLU A 53 10.72 -1.00 15.65
CA GLU A 53 9.92 -1.87 16.51
C GLU A 53 9.62 -3.20 15.83
N LEU A 54 9.30 -3.19 14.53
CA LEU A 54 9.08 -4.38 13.72
C LEU A 54 10.29 -5.32 13.71
N SER A 55 11.49 -4.78 13.46
CA SER A 55 12.73 -5.57 13.46
C SER A 55 13.02 -6.19 14.83
N ARG A 56 12.71 -5.47 15.92
CA ARG A 56 12.83 -6.00 17.29
C ARG A 56 11.84 -7.15 17.55
N VAL A 57 10.62 -7.06 17.05
CA VAL A 57 9.59 -8.12 17.16
C VAL A 57 10.04 -9.34 16.35
N ASN A 58 10.44 -9.15 15.10
CA ASN A 58 10.90 -10.22 14.22
C ASN A 58 12.13 -10.97 14.79
N ALA A 59 13.11 -10.23 15.33
CA ALA A 59 14.31 -10.83 15.92
C ALA A 59 14.02 -11.67 17.17
N ARG A 60 12.84 -11.57 17.77
CA ARG A 60 12.44 -12.29 18.99
C ARG A 60 11.29 -13.26 18.74
N ALA A 61 11.10 -13.74 17.50
CA ALA A 61 10.12 -14.76 17.20
C ALA A 61 10.23 -15.97 18.17
N GLY A 62 9.10 -16.48 18.62
CA GLY A 62 8.99 -17.50 19.68
C GLY A 62 8.89 -16.95 21.11
N SER A 63 9.12 -15.65 21.33
CA SER A 63 9.10 -15.02 22.65
C SER A 63 8.08 -13.88 22.73
N TRP A 64 7.58 -13.58 23.93
CA TRP A 64 6.73 -12.41 24.17
C TRP A 64 7.54 -11.12 24.06
N VAL A 65 7.07 -10.18 23.28
CA VAL A 65 7.69 -8.85 23.08
C VAL A 65 6.67 -7.79 23.42
N ALA A 66 7.02 -6.86 24.30
CA ALA A 66 6.20 -5.68 24.57
C ALA A 66 6.28 -4.73 23.37
N VAL A 67 5.12 -4.23 22.95
CA VAL A 67 4.95 -3.35 21.79
C VAL A 67 4.23 -2.05 22.16
N SER A 68 4.46 -1.02 21.34
CA SER A 68 3.72 0.24 21.43
C SER A 68 2.25 0.03 21.07
N GLU A 69 1.39 0.95 21.49
CA GLU A 69 -0.04 0.92 21.13
C GLU A 69 -0.23 0.98 19.61
N GLY A 70 0.50 1.89 18.92
CA GLY A 70 0.42 2.01 17.47
C GLY A 70 0.86 0.73 16.74
N PHE A 71 1.88 0.01 17.23
CA PHE A 71 2.26 -1.29 16.69
C PHE A 71 1.15 -2.33 16.89
N GLY A 72 0.60 -2.41 18.09
CA GLY A 72 -0.51 -3.31 18.40
C GLY A 72 -1.72 -3.05 17.51
N SER A 73 -2.11 -1.79 17.34
CA SER A 73 -3.27 -1.40 16.52
C SER A 73 -3.12 -1.80 15.04
N LEU A 74 -1.95 -1.55 14.43
CA LEU A 74 -1.72 -2.00 13.04
C LEU A 74 -1.64 -3.52 12.93
N LEU A 75 -1.05 -4.21 13.91
CA LEU A 75 -1.03 -5.67 13.92
C LEU A 75 -2.44 -6.26 14.05
N ASP A 76 -3.26 -5.75 14.96
CA ASP A 76 -4.66 -6.18 15.12
C ASP A 76 -5.46 -5.96 13.83
N PHE A 77 -5.30 -4.80 13.18
CA PHE A 77 -5.87 -4.53 11.87
C PHE A 77 -5.38 -5.55 10.83
N SER A 78 -4.07 -5.79 10.75
CA SER A 78 -3.49 -6.73 9.79
C SER A 78 -3.99 -8.16 9.96
N LEU A 79 -4.13 -8.62 11.21
CA LEU A 79 -4.68 -9.95 11.51
C LEU A 79 -6.16 -10.05 11.16
N ALA A 80 -6.94 -8.99 11.41
CA ALA A 80 -8.34 -8.92 11.00
C ALA A 80 -8.48 -8.96 9.47
N GLN A 81 -7.62 -8.28 8.73
CA GLN A 81 -7.62 -8.32 7.26
C GLN A 81 -7.17 -9.69 6.74
N ALA A 82 -6.16 -10.32 7.34
CA ALA A 82 -5.76 -11.68 6.99
C ALA A 82 -6.93 -12.66 7.15
N ALA A 83 -7.68 -12.56 8.25
CA ALA A 83 -8.87 -13.38 8.47
C ALA A 83 -10.01 -13.05 7.47
N ALA A 84 -10.23 -11.78 7.16
CA ALA A 84 -11.28 -11.35 6.23
C ALA A 84 -11.02 -11.75 4.77
N THR A 85 -9.75 -11.91 4.39
CA THR A 85 -9.31 -12.29 3.04
C THR A 85 -8.92 -13.76 2.92
N ASP A 86 -9.22 -14.57 3.94
CA ASP A 86 -8.84 -16.00 4.02
C ASP A 86 -7.35 -16.23 3.75
N GLY A 87 -6.50 -15.33 4.25
CA GLY A 87 -5.05 -15.37 4.12
C GLY A 87 -4.48 -14.82 2.80
N ALA A 88 -5.30 -14.34 1.87
CA ALA A 88 -4.78 -13.71 0.64
C ALA A 88 -3.94 -12.45 0.97
N PHE A 89 -4.35 -11.67 1.97
CA PHE A 89 -3.45 -10.74 2.65
C PHE A 89 -2.85 -11.45 3.87
N ASP A 90 -1.52 -11.60 3.91
CA ASP A 90 -0.83 -12.26 5.00
C ASP A 90 0.36 -11.42 5.49
N PRO A 91 0.34 -10.91 6.73
CA PRO A 91 1.48 -10.18 7.29
C PRO A 91 2.70 -11.06 7.61
N THR A 92 2.62 -12.41 7.48
CA THR A 92 3.71 -13.33 7.80
C THR A 92 4.60 -13.70 6.59
N VAL A 93 4.50 -12.96 5.49
CA VAL A 93 5.23 -13.21 4.23
C VAL A 93 6.72 -12.85 4.26
N LEU A 94 7.27 -12.31 5.36
CA LEU A 94 8.65 -11.80 5.41
C LEU A 94 9.68 -12.80 4.87
N ALA A 95 9.64 -14.05 5.34
CA ALA A 95 10.60 -15.06 4.92
C ALA A 95 10.51 -15.37 3.41
N ALA A 96 9.31 -15.33 2.84
CA ALA A 96 9.08 -15.54 1.41
C ALA A 96 9.57 -14.35 0.57
N VAL A 97 9.32 -13.13 1.01
CA VAL A 97 9.84 -11.91 0.37
C VAL A 97 11.38 -11.90 0.34
N GLU A 98 12.02 -12.26 1.46
CA GLU A 98 13.48 -12.38 1.57
C GLU A 98 14.01 -13.54 0.72
N ALA A 99 13.34 -14.69 0.71
CA ALA A 99 13.69 -15.84 -0.12
C ALA A 99 13.63 -15.50 -1.62
N ALA A 100 12.68 -14.68 -2.05
CA ALA A 100 12.60 -14.16 -3.41
C ALA A 100 13.72 -13.18 -3.76
N GLY A 101 14.50 -12.70 -2.78
CA GLY A 101 15.65 -11.82 -2.97
C GLY A 101 15.45 -10.36 -2.53
N TYR A 102 14.31 -10.04 -1.94
CA TYR A 102 14.02 -8.71 -1.39
C TYR A 102 14.34 -8.64 0.10
N ASP A 103 15.61 -8.86 0.46
CA ASP A 103 16.12 -8.95 1.82
C ASP A 103 16.71 -7.62 2.37
N ARG A 104 16.70 -6.54 1.57
CA ARG A 104 17.29 -5.22 1.88
C ARG A 104 16.54 -4.10 1.19
N ASP A 105 16.95 -2.85 1.39
CA ASP A 105 16.37 -1.70 0.67
C ASP A 105 16.34 -1.95 -0.84
N PHE A 106 15.27 -1.50 -1.51
CA PHE A 106 15.05 -1.82 -2.93
C PHE A 106 16.16 -1.30 -3.84
N ASP A 107 16.72 -0.13 -3.54
CA ASP A 107 17.85 0.42 -4.32
C ASP A 107 19.10 -0.47 -4.20
N GLU A 108 19.27 -1.20 -3.10
CA GLU A 108 20.35 -2.16 -2.92
C GLU A 108 20.07 -3.50 -3.62
N VAL A 109 18.81 -3.93 -3.64
CA VAL A 109 18.38 -5.14 -4.38
C VAL A 109 18.71 -4.97 -5.86
N ILE A 110 18.29 -3.85 -6.47
CA ILE A 110 18.55 -3.55 -7.88
C ILE A 110 20.06 -3.53 -8.17
N ARG A 111 20.86 -2.89 -7.31
CA ARG A 111 22.31 -2.83 -7.49
C ARG A 111 23.01 -4.19 -7.37
N SER A 112 22.47 -5.10 -6.56
CA SER A 112 23.06 -6.42 -6.31
C SER A 112 22.87 -7.39 -7.46
N ALA A 113 21.87 -7.17 -8.34
CA ALA A 113 21.50 -8.04 -9.45
C ALA A 113 21.34 -9.53 -9.04
N ARG A 114 20.92 -9.79 -7.81
CA ARG A 114 20.70 -11.16 -7.30
C ARG A 114 19.33 -11.67 -7.76
N GLY A 115 19.26 -12.97 -8.03
CA GLY A 115 17.99 -13.68 -8.23
C GLY A 115 17.37 -14.09 -6.90
N ALA A 116 16.41 -15.03 -6.96
CA ALA A 116 15.87 -15.69 -5.77
C ALA A 116 16.99 -16.33 -4.94
N LEU A 117 16.90 -16.19 -3.62
CA LEU A 117 17.94 -16.69 -2.69
C LEU A 117 17.64 -18.11 -2.22
N HIS A 118 16.36 -18.44 -2.05
CA HIS A 118 15.90 -19.72 -1.54
C HIS A 118 14.65 -20.20 -2.30
N PRO A 119 14.34 -21.50 -2.27
CA PRO A 119 13.07 -22.01 -2.77
C PRO A 119 11.88 -21.40 -2.02
N PRO A 120 10.75 -21.18 -2.71
CA PRO A 120 9.51 -20.71 -2.08
C PRO A 120 9.03 -21.67 -0.98
N ALA A 121 8.41 -21.11 0.07
CA ALA A 121 7.75 -21.89 1.12
C ALA A 121 6.46 -21.15 1.52
N PRO A 122 5.31 -21.85 1.64
CA PRO A 122 4.06 -21.26 2.07
C PRO A 122 4.20 -20.47 3.38
N CYS A 123 3.46 -19.39 3.52
CA CYS A 123 3.45 -18.52 4.69
C CYS A 123 2.29 -18.90 5.62
N GLU A 124 1.13 -18.32 5.46
CA GLU A 124 -0.18 -18.63 6.08
C GLU A 124 -0.14 -18.90 7.59
N ARG A 125 0.80 -18.27 8.32
CA ARG A 125 0.98 -18.49 9.76
C ARG A 125 0.48 -17.34 10.63
N TRP A 126 -0.28 -16.42 10.04
CA TRP A 126 -0.84 -15.26 10.72
C TRP A 126 -1.78 -15.64 11.88
N SER A 127 -2.53 -16.74 11.75
CA SER A 127 -3.46 -17.22 12.80
C SER A 127 -2.77 -17.80 14.04
N GLU A 128 -1.46 -18.08 13.97
CA GLU A 128 -0.68 -18.56 15.11
C GLU A 128 -0.07 -17.40 15.94
N ILE A 129 -0.22 -16.15 15.50
CA ILE A 129 0.28 -14.97 16.24
C ILE A 129 -0.58 -14.77 17.48
N GLU A 130 0.08 -14.62 18.62
CA GLU A 130 -0.60 -14.38 19.89
C GLU A 130 -0.45 -12.93 20.33
N VAL A 131 -1.59 -12.30 20.68
CA VAL A 131 -1.63 -10.95 21.23
C VAL A 131 -2.22 -11.00 22.65
N ARG A 132 -1.54 -10.36 23.62
CA ARG A 132 -1.99 -10.23 25.01
C ARG A 132 -1.74 -8.81 25.51
N GLY A 133 -2.78 -7.98 25.49
CA GLY A 133 -2.68 -6.57 25.81
C GLY A 133 -1.63 -5.89 24.89
N ARG A 134 -0.56 -5.36 25.49
CA ARG A 134 0.54 -4.71 24.74
C ARG A 134 1.75 -5.64 24.55
N SER A 135 1.52 -6.92 24.38
CA SER A 135 2.58 -7.91 24.11
C SER A 135 2.17 -8.83 22.99
N VAL A 136 3.12 -9.13 22.11
CA VAL A 136 2.95 -9.97 20.92
C VAL A 136 3.93 -11.13 20.99
N ARG A 137 3.52 -12.31 20.53
CA ARG A 137 4.40 -13.46 20.31
C ARG A 137 4.18 -14.00 18.90
N LEU A 138 5.21 -13.90 18.08
CA LEU A 138 5.27 -14.59 16.80
C LEU A 138 5.63 -16.05 17.02
N PRO A 139 5.14 -16.99 16.21
CA PRO A 139 5.68 -18.35 16.20
C PRO A 139 7.18 -18.37 15.86
N SER A 140 7.92 -19.37 16.34
CA SER A 140 9.34 -19.50 16.00
C SER A 140 9.54 -19.60 14.48
N GLY A 141 10.49 -18.83 13.95
CA GLY A 141 10.81 -18.80 12.52
C GLY A 141 9.83 -18.01 11.66
N VAL A 142 8.81 -17.37 12.25
CA VAL A 142 7.89 -16.45 11.55
C VAL A 142 8.37 -15.03 11.71
N GLY A 143 8.34 -14.28 10.62
CA GLY A 143 8.58 -12.85 10.59
C GLY A 143 7.43 -12.08 9.95
N LEU A 144 7.19 -10.86 10.43
CA LEU A 144 6.20 -9.95 9.88
C LEU A 144 6.82 -9.07 8.79
N ASP A 145 6.10 -8.90 7.70
CA ASP A 145 6.25 -7.81 6.75
C ASP A 145 4.93 -7.03 6.68
N LEU A 146 4.98 -5.75 7.07
CA LEU A 146 3.83 -4.86 7.07
C LEU A 146 3.85 -3.90 5.86
N GLY A 147 4.72 -4.14 4.88
CA GLY A 147 4.90 -3.29 3.70
C GLY A 147 3.66 -3.16 2.81
N GLY A 148 2.73 -4.10 2.88
CA GLY A 148 1.45 -4.09 2.14
C GLY A 148 0.29 -3.40 2.87
N VAL A 149 0.54 -2.71 4.00
CA VAL A 149 -0.51 -2.02 4.77
C VAL A 149 0.00 -0.78 5.52
N ALA A 150 1.30 -0.74 5.84
CA ALA A 150 1.83 0.31 6.72
C ALA A 150 1.82 1.71 6.08
N LYS A 151 1.93 1.83 4.76
CA LYS A 151 1.88 3.14 4.08
C LYS A 151 0.47 3.73 4.10
N GLY A 152 -0.54 2.93 3.79
CA GLY A 152 -1.94 3.33 3.84
C GLY A 152 -2.38 3.69 5.26
N TRP A 153 -2.03 2.86 6.23
CA TRP A 153 -2.23 3.13 7.65
C TRP A 153 -1.59 4.45 8.10
N THR A 154 -0.35 4.67 7.71
CA THR A 154 0.37 5.92 8.03
C THR A 154 -0.26 7.13 7.35
N ALA A 155 -0.74 6.98 6.11
CA ALA A 155 -1.44 8.05 5.40
C ALA A 155 -2.76 8.42 6.07
N ASP A 156 -3.50 7.47 6.64
CA ASP A 156 -4.71 7.74 7.42
C ASP A 156 -4.39 8.58 8.66
N LEU A 157 -3.42 8.14 9.48
CA LEU A 157 -2.97 8.89 10.66
C LEU A 157 -2.44 10.28 10.30
N ALA A 158 -1.69 10.39 9.19
CA ALA A 158 -1.12 11.64 8.75
C ALA A 158 -2.19 12.64 8.28
N VAL A 159 -3.24 12.16 7.62
CA VAL A 159 -4.39 12.99 7.24
C VAL A 159 -5.09 13.53 8.48
N ASP A 160 -5.38 12.68 9.47
CA ASP A 160 -6.05 13.11 10.71
C ASP A 160 -5.21 14.18 11.43
N ARG A 161 -3.91 13.97 11.61
CA ARG A 161 -3.01 14.96 12.25
C ARG A 161 -2.90 16.26 11.46
N ALA A 162 -2.92 16.23 10.14
CA ALA A 162 -2.89 17.43 9.31
C ALA A 162 -4.17 18.27 9.47
N LEU A 163 -5.34 17.61 9.55
CA LEU A 163 -6.61 18.27 9.81
C LEU A 163 -6.65 18.85 11.24
N GLU A 164 -6.17 18.11 12.23
CA GLU A 164 -6.01 18.61 13.63
C GLU A 164 -5.06 19.82 13.69
N ALA A 165 -4.02 19.86 12.85
CA ALA A 165 -3.10 21.01 12.72
C ALA A 165 -3.71 22.19 11.96
N GLY A 166 -5.00 22.11 11.55
CA GLY A 166 -5.79 23.21 11.00
C GLY A 166 -5.85 23.27 9.47
N MET A 167 -5.40 22.23 8.74
CA MET A 167 -5.68 22.15 7.31
C MET A 167 -7.16 21.88 7.09
N SER A 168 -7.80 22.62 6.16
CA SER A 168 -9.20 22.35 5.81
C SER A 168 -9.37 21.10 4.94
N TRP A 169 -8.34 20.74 4.21
CA TRP A 169 -8.24 19.47 3.46
C TRP A 169 -6.78 19.14 3.21
N VAL A 170 -6.51 17.86 2.99
CA VAL A 170 -5.18 17.36 2.64
C VAL A 170 -5.28 16.15 1.72
N LEU A 171 -4.36 16.05 0.76
CA LEU A 171 -4.03 14.84 0.03
C LEU A 171 -2.61 14.43 0.41
N VAL A 172 -2.47 13.21 0.92
CA VAL A 172 -1.19 12.55 1.20
C VAL A 172 -1.00 11.44 0.18
N SER A 173 0.13 11.42 -0.52
CA SER A 173 0.47 10.34 -1.46
C SER A 173 1.85 9.77 -1.12
N ALA A 174 1.95 8.46 -0.98
CA ALA A 174 3.17 7.73 -0.64
C ALA A 174 3.39 6.55 -1.61
N GLY A 175 4.27 6.74 -2.59
CA GLY A 175 4.63 5.68 -3.55
C GLY A 175 3.54 5.28 -4.53
N GLY A 176 2.56 6.16 -4.77
CA GLY A 176 1.41 5.90 -5.64
C GLY A 176 0.11 5.69 -4.87
N ASP A 177 0.18 5.22 -3.63
CA ASP A 177 -0.98 5.15 -2.76
C ASP A 177 -1.31 6.56 -2.25
N LEU A 178 -2.59 6.90 -2.16
CA LEU A 178 -3.01 8.22 -1.69
C LEU A 178 -4.21 8.17 -0.75
N ARG A 179 -4.28 9.17 0.13
CA ARG A 179 -5.40 9.40 1.05
C ARG A 179 -5.82 10.86 1.00
N ILE A 180 -7.13 11.11 0.88
CA ILE A 180 -7.72 12.45 0.87
C ILE A 180 -8.62 12.60 2.09
N GLY A 181 -8.47 13.71 2.84
CA GLY A 181 -9.32 14.04 3.97
C GLY A 181 -9.68 15.51 4.04
N GLY A 182 -10.68 15.82 4.87
CA GLY A 182 -11.24 17.16 5.02
C GLY A 182 -12.16 17.58 3.86
N ASP A 183 -12.36 18.88 3.69
CA ASP A 183 -13.24 19.48 2.68
C ASP A 183 -12.49 19.66 1.35
N ALA A 184 -11.92 18.56 0.82
CA ALA A 184 -11.18 18.61 -0.42
C ALA A 184 -12.08 18.93 -1.62
N PRO A 185 -11.62 19.76 -2.58
CA PRO A 185 -12.30 19.86 -3.87
C PRO A 185 -12.23 18.50 -4.60
N ALA A 186 -13.07 18.31 -5.61
CA ALA A 186 -12.94 17.14 -6.46
C ALA A 186 -11.59 17.19 -7.21
N LEU A 187 -10.74 16.20 -6.97
CA LEU A 187 -9.39 16.06 -7.52
C LEU A 187 -9.40 15.03 -8.65
N SER A 188 -8.73 15.32 -9.74
CA SER A 188 -8.47 14.37 -10.82
C SER A 188 -7.15 13.66 -10.53
N ILE A 189 -7.20 12.34 -10.39
CA ILE A 189 -6.08 11.46 -10.07
C ILE A 189 -5.85 10.51 -11.23
N ASP A 190 -4.66 10.55 -11.79
CA ASP A 190 -4.28 9.65 -12.89
C ASP A 190 -3.87 8.29 -12.36
N VAL A 191 -4.47 7.23 -12.89
CA VAL A 191 -4.00 5.85 -12.76
C VAL A 191 -2.95 5.64 -13.85
N GLN A 192 -1.71 5.48 -13.43
CA GLN A 192 -0.56 5.38 -14.33
C GLN A 192 -0.58 4.06 -15.10
N ASP A 193 -0.13 4.10 -16.35
CA ASP A 193 0.11 2.91 -17.13
C ASP A 193 1.25 2.08 -16.49
N PRO A 194 1.11 0.74 -16.31
CA PRO A 194 2.15 -0.08 -15.72
C PRO A 194 3.45 -0.13 -16.55
N ASP A 195 3.34 -0.02 -17.87
CA ASP A 195 4.44 -0.17 -18.82
C ASP A 195 5.05 1.17 -19.26
N ASP A 196 4.26 2.26 -19.21
CA ASP A 196 4.70 3.61 -19.57
C ASP A 196 4.43 4.61 -18.43
N ALA A 197 5.48 4.99 -17.73
CA ALA A 197 5.39 5.95 -16.62
C ALA A 197 4.93 7.36 -17.05
N THR A 198 4.88 7.67 -18.32
CA THR A 198 4.42 8.95 -18.87
C THR A 198 2.97 8.91 -19.33
N ALA A 199 2.40 7.71 -19.49
CA ALA A 199 1.02 7.46 -19.87
C ALA A 199 0.12 7.20 -18.66
N ARG A 200 -1.17 7.28 -18.88
CA ARG A 200 -2.20 6.88 -17.92
C ARG A 200 -3.21 5.97 -18.59
N VAL A 201 -3.75 5.03 -17.83
CA VAL A 201 -4.82 4.14 -18.31
C VAL A 201 -6.20 4.73 -18.03
N MET A 202 -6.32 5.55 -16.97
CA MET A 202 -7.59 6.20 -16.59
C MET A 202 -7.31 7.41 -15.69
N THR A 203 -8.21 8.40 -15.71
CA THR A 203 -8.25 9.47 -14.73
C THR A 203 -9.50 9.29 -13.85
N LEU A 204 -9.31 9.22 -12.53
CA LEU A 204 -10.38 9.09 -11.55
C LEU A 204 -10.65 10.44 -10.88
N ARG A 205 -11.91 10.70 -10.57
CA ARG A 205 -12.34 11.91 -9.89
C ARG A 205 -12.88 11.59 -8.51
N LEU A 206 -12.27 12.16 -7.47
CA LEU A 206 -12.66 11.92 -6.07
C LEU A 206 -12.29 13.12 -5.18
N ASN A 207 -12.97 13.24 -4.04
CA ASN A 207 -12.70 14.29 -3.05
C ASN A 207 -12.49 13.73 -1.63
N ARG A 208 -12.56 12.41 -1.45
CA ARG A 208 -12.37 11.72 -0.16
C ARG A 208 -12.03 10.25 -0.37
N GLY A 209 -11.59 9.60 0.70
CA GLY A 209 -11.18 8.20 0.67
C GLY A 209 -9.73 8.04 0.25
N ALA A 210 -9.39 6.88 -0.23
CA ALA A 210 -8.04 6.50 -0.62
C ALA A 210 -8.04 5.75 -1.94
N LEU A 211 -6.92 5.82 -2.65
CA LEU A 211 -6.58 4.92 -3.74
C LEU A 211 -5.25 4.26 -3.41
N ALA A 212 -5.16 2.96 -3.59
CA ALA A 212 -3.90 2.23 -3.55
C ALA A 212 -3.72 1.40 -4.81
N THR A 213 -2.46 1.23 -5.22
CA THR A 213 -2.11 0.49 -6.43
C THR A 213 -1.08 -0.58 -6.14
N SER A 214 -1.44 -1.84 -6.36
CA SER A 214 -0.54 -2.98 -6.37
C SER A 214 -0.21 -3.38 -7.80
N SER A 215 1.04 -3.77 -8.07
CA SER A 215 1.48 -4.13 -9.41
C SER A 215 2.63 -5.14 -9.38
N THR A 216 2.58 -6.13 -10.29
CA THR A 216 3.68 -7.06 -10.54
C THR A 216 4.78 -6.45 -11.42
N ALA A 217 4.48 -5.33 -12.12
CA ALA A 217 5.45 -4.60 -12.95
C ALA A 217 6.31 -3.59 -12.18
N LYS A 218 5.97 -3.30 -10.91
CA LYS A 218 6.74 -2.38 -10.06
C LYS A 218 7.59 -3.17 -9.08
N ARG A 219 8.71 -2.56 -8.61
CA ARG A 219 9.67 -3.20 -7.71
C ARG A 219 10.02 -4.62 -8.16
N THR A 220 10.49 -4.73 -9.40
CA THR A 220 10.99 -5.95 -10.02
C THR A 220 12.53 -5.96 -10.00
N TRP A 221 13.16 -7.13 -9.82
CA TRP A 221 14.63 -7.28 -9.79
C TRP A 221 15.16 -8.44 -10.64
N GLY A 222 14.26 -9.12 -11.39
CA GLY A 222 14.61 -10.19 -12.31
C GLY A 222 13.36 -10.75 -12.97
N PRO A 223 13.49 -11.65 -13.94
CA PRO A 223 12.36 -12.29 -14.60
C PRO A 223 11.46 -13.00 -13.58
N GLY A 224 10.18 -12.61 -13.48
CA GLY A 224 9.22 -13.15 -12.54
C GLY A 224 9.52 -12.87 -11.05
N LEU A 225 10.46 -11.97 -10.75
CA LEU A 225 10.81 -11.58 -9.38
C LEU A 225 10.29 -10.17 -9.09
N HIS A 226 9.32 -10.08 -8.20
CA HIS A 226 8.72 -8.84 -7.71
C HIS A 226 8.25 -9.01 -6.26
N HIS A 227 7.89 -7.91 -5.62
CA HIS A 227 7.65 -7.83 -4.18
C HIS A 227 6.28 -8.38 -3.72
N VAL A 228 5.35 -8.64 -4.63
CA VAL A 228 4.03 -9.21 -4.27
C VAL A 228 4.16 -10.71 -4.21
N ILE A 229 3.98 -11.26 -3.01
CA ILE A 229 4.06 -12.71 -2.74
C ILE A 229 2.66 -13.28 -2.68
N ASP A 230 2.46 -14.44 -3.27
CA ASP A 230 1.31 -15.28 -3.02
C ASP A 230 1.56 -16.11 -1.74
N PRO A 231 0.79 -15.88 -0.66
CA PRO A 231 1.03 -16.54 0.63
C PRO A 231 0.89 -18.07 0.57
N CYS A 232 0.01 -18.58 -0.29
CA CYS A 232 -0.20 -20.04 -0.44
C CYS A 232 1.03 -20.74 -1.01
N THR A 233 1.75 -20.08 -1.91
CA THR A 233 2.95 -20.67 -2.57
C THR A 233 4.24 -20.19 -1.95
N GLY A 234 4.25 -19.05 -1.30
CA GLY A 234 5.45 -18.34 -0.81
C GLY A 234 6.36 -17.85 -1.95
N ALA A 235 5.85 -17.76 -3.17
CA ALA A 235 6.54 -17.25 -4.35
C ALA A 235 5.98 -15.90 -4.79
N PRO A 236 6.70 -15.13 -5.64
CA PRO A 236 6.12 -14.02 -6.35
C PRO A 236 4.85 -14.44 -7.10
N ALA A 237 3.79 -13.65 -6.97
CA ALA A 237 2.47 -13.96 -7.48
C ALA A 237 2.45 -14.15 -8.99
N VAL A 238 1.67 -15.12 -9.48
CA VAL A 238 1.39 -15.33 -10.90
C VAL A 238 -0.11 -15.14 -11.10
N THR A 239 -0.50 -14.08 -11.77
CA THR A 239 -1.89 -13.66 -11.96
C THR A 239 -2.10 -13.14 -13.37
N ASP A 240 -3.34 -13.06 -13.84
CA ASP A 240 -3.72 -12.47 -15.12
C ASP A 240 -3.85 -10.93 -15.07
N ALA A 241 -3.68 -10.32 -13.88
CA ALA A 241 -3.62 -8.86 -13.68
C ALA A 241 -2.16 -8.40 -13.51
N VAL A 242 -1.79 -7.33 -14.19
CA VAL A 242 -0.47 -6.68 -14.05
C VAL A 242 -0.50 -5.55 -13.03
N GLN A 243 -1.64 -4.88 -12.92
CA GLN A 243 -1.83 -3.76 -12.00
C GLN A 243 -3.28 -3.67 -11.54
N VAL A 244 -3.47 -3.39 -10.26
CA VAL A 244 -4.80 -3.16 -9.66
C VAL A 244 -4.75 -1.89 -8.82
N THR A 245 -5.64 -0.94 -9.12
CA THR A 245 -5.88 0.26 -8.32
C THR A 245 -7.27 0.14 -7.68
N VAL A 246 -7.36 0.24 -6.36
CA VAL A 246 -8.61 0.11 -5.61
C VAL A 246 -8.90 1.40 -4.85
N TRP A 247 -10.17 1.83 -4.85
CA TRP A 247 -10.67 2.85 -3.93
C TRP A 247 -11.26 2.21 -2.68
N ALA A 248 -10.94 2.80 -1.52
CA ALA A 248 -11.56 2.47 -0.24
C ALA A 248 -11.73 3.72 0.64
N PRO A 249 -12.53 3.63 1.73
CA PRO A 249 -12.68 4.73 2.68
C PRO A 249 -11.37 5.14 3.38
N THR A 250 -10.47 4.19 3.65
CA THR A 250 -9.18 4.41 4.31
C THR A 250 -8.01 3.95 3.44
N GLY A 251 -6.81 4.48 3.72
CA GLY A 251 -5.58 4.09 3.04
C GLY A 251 -5.20 2.63 3.33
N ALA A 252 -5.35 2.21 4.58
CA ALA A 252 -5.06 0.84 4.98
C ALA A 252 -5.97 -0.17 4.27
N ASP A 253 -7.29 0.09 4.20
CA ASP A 253 -8.22 -0.79 3.48
C ASP A 253 -7.92 -0.82 1.97
N ALA A 254 -7.59 0.33 1.36
CA ALA A 254 -7.26 0.40 -0.06
C ALA A 254 -6.00 -0.43 -0.39
N GLU A 255 -4.96 -0.36 0.44
CA GLU A 255 -3.69 -1.06 0.23
C GLU A 255 -3.86 -2.58 0.33
N VAL A 256 -4.59 -3.05 1.35
CA VAL A 256 -4.94 -4.47 1.50
C VAL A 256 -5.80 -4.95 0.33
N ALA A 257 -6.86 -4.19 -0.02
CA ALA A 257 -7.76 -4.56 -1.11
C ALA A 257 -7.05 -4.60 -2.47
N ALA A 258 -6.14 -3.66 -2.75
CA ALA A 258 -5.37 -3.66 -4.01
C ALA A 258 -4.44 -4.88 -4.11
N THR A 259 -3.77 -5.27 -3.01
CA THR A 259 -2.91 -6.45 -2.98
C THR A 259 -3.73 -7.73 -3.13
N THR A 260 -4.83 -7.88 -2.40
CA THR A 260 -5.72 -9.03 -2.49
C THR A 260 -6.33 -9.17 -3.89
N ALA A 261 -6.84 -8.05 -4.46
CA ALA A 261 -7.41 -8.06 -5.79
C ALA A 261 -6.37 -8.42 -6.88
N LEU A 262 -5.11 -7.99 -6.73
CA LEU A 262 -4.03 -8.38 -7.64
C LEU A 262 -3.78 -9.89 -7.61
N LEU A 263 -3.86 -10.54 -6.45
CA LEU A 263 -3.72 -12.00 -6.32
C LEU A 263 -4.90 -12.75 -6.93
N ILE A 264 -6.12 -12.21 -6.82
CA ILE A 264 -7.34 -12.78 -7.43
C ILE A 264 -7.30 -12.63 -8.96
N GLY A 265 -6.71 -11.54 -9.47
CA GLY A 265 -6.62 -11.25 -10.88
C GLY A 265 -7.77 -10.40 -11.42
N THR A 266 -8.00 -10.46 -12.74
CA THR A 266 -8.99 -9.59 -13.45
C THR A 266 -10.43 -9.78 -12.99
N SER A 267 -10.78 -10.94 -12.43
CA SER A 267 -12.11 -11.23 -11.88
C SER A 267 -12.44 -10.42 -10.63
N ALA A 268 -11.44 -9.85 -9.92
CA ALA A 268 -11.64 -9.05 -8.72
C ALA A 268 -12.36 -7.71 -8.99
N VAL A 269 -12.54 -7.29 -10.24
CA VAL A 269 -13.24 -6.05 -10.61
C VAL A 269 -14.67 -5.98 -10.07
N ALA A 270 -15.30 -7.12 -9.83
CA ALA A 270 -16.67 -7.19 -9.29
C ALA A 270 -16.77 -6.91 -7.77
N ASP A 271 -15.66 -6.98 -7.05
CA ASP A 271 -15.67 -6.99 -5.58
C ASP A 271 -15.53 -5.60 -4.94
N ALA A 272 -14.87 -4.65 -5.64
CA ALA A 272 -14.64 -3.30 -5.14
C ALA A 272 -14.51 -2.28 -6.29
N PRO A 273 -14.74 -0.97 -6.03
CA PRO A 273 -14.44 0.08 -7.01
C PRO A 273 -12.96 0.04 -7.36
N SER A 274 -12.65 -0.36 -8.59
CA SER A 274 -11.28 -0.67 -9.01
C SER A 274 -11.03 -0.40 -10.49
N VAL A 275 -9.74 -0.24 -10.81
CA VAL A 275 -9.20 -0.22 -12.18
C VAL A 275 -8.15 -1.32 -12.24
N ILE A 276 -8.33 -2.30 -13.12
CA ILE A 276 -7.45 -3.45 -13.27
C ILE A 276 -6.91 -3.48 -14.70
N VAL A 277 -5.59 -3.60 -14.83
CA VAL A 277 -4.91 -3.80 -16.11
C VAL A 277 -4.52 -5.27 -16.20
N GLY A 278 -5.06 -5.98 -17.19
CA GLY A 278 -4.72 -7.37 -17.48
C GLY A 278 -3.34 -7.51 -18.12
N VAL A 279 -2.77 -8.71 -18.05
CA VAL A 279 -1.47 -9.04 -18.71
C VAL A 279 -1.55 -8.94 -20.23
N ASP A 280 -2.73 -8.98 -20.81
CA ASP A 280 -3.01 -8.78 -22.24
C ASP A 280 -3.25 -7.30 -22.62
N GLY A 281 -3.14 -6.39 -21.65
CA GLY A 281 -3.40 -4.97 -21.80
C GLY A 281 -4.87 -4.58 -21.72
N THR A 282 -5.79 -5.52 -21.47
CA THR A 282 -7.22 -5.19 -21.28
C THR A 282 -7.43 -4.37 -20.02
N LEU A 283 -8.36 -3.42 -20.07
CA LEU A 283 -8.73 -2.58 -18.95
C LEU A 283 -10.10 -3.00 -18.42
N HIS A 284 -10.15 -3.39 -17.14
CA HIS A 284 -11.38 -3.69 -16.42
C HIS A 284 -11.58 -2.65 -15.34
N HIS A 285 -12.79 -2.13 -15.16
CA HIS A 285 -13.04 -1.19 -14.09
C HIS A 285 -14.45 -1.32 -13.53
N SER A 286 -14.59 -1.00 -12.24
CA SER A 286 -15.85 -0.74 -11.58
C SER A 286 -15.78 0.61 -10.89
N VAL A 287 -16.90 1.31 -10.82
CA VAL A 287 -16.98 2.65 -10.25
C VAL A 287 -18.03 2.73 -9.16
N SER A 288 -17.93 3.75 -8.33
CA SER A 288 -18.93 4.04 -7.30
C SER A 288 -19.24 5.54 -7.27
N PRO A 289 -20.31 5.98 -6.58
CA PRO A 289 -20.58 7.41 -6.42
C PRO A 289 -19.47 8.22 -5.79
N ALA A 290 -18.56 7.55 -5.05
CA ALA A 290 -17.41 8.17 -4.40
C ALA A 290 -16.19 8.34 -5.30
N VAL A 291 -16.13 7.56 -6.40
CA VAL A 291 -15.06 7.61 -7.40
C VAL A 291 -15.63 7.37 -8.79
N THR A 292 -15.41 8.29 -9.69
CA THR A 292 -15.93 8.23 -11.07
C THR A 292 -14.80 8.52 -12.07
N PRO A 293 -14.86 7.97 -13.30
CA PRO A 293 -13.97 8.40 -14.36
C PRO A 293 -14.12 9.90 -14.62
N ASP A 294 -13.03 10.58 -14.99
CA ASP A 294 -13.10 11.96 -15.44
C ASP A 294 -13.71 11.98 -16.86
N ARG A 295 -14.68 12.88 -17.11
CA ARG A 295 -15.44 12.94 -18.36
C ARG A 295 -14.61 13.11 -19.64
N ALA A 296 -13.31 13.41 -19.50
CA ALA A 296 -12.39 13.48 -20.63
C ALA A 296 -12.01 12.09 -21.19
N ASP A 297 -12.22 11.01 -20.41
CA ASP A 297 -11.88 9.63 -20.80
C ASP A 297 -13.11 8.84 -21.31
N ASP A 298 -14.31 9.46 -21.34
CA ASP A 298 -15.59 8.84 -21.77
C ASP A 298 -15.73 8.64 -23.32
N LEU A 299 -14.64 8.73 -24.07
CA LEU A 299 -14.69 8.70 -25.54
C LEU A 299 -14.50 7.30 -26.16
N SER A 300 -14.72 6.21 -25.43
CA SER A 300 -14.60 4.85 -25.99
C SER A 300 -15.78 3.90 -25.71
N ASP A 301 -16.97 4.38 -25.32
CA ASP A 301 -18.17 3.55 -25.24
C ASP A 301 -18.91 3.45 -26.61
N GLU A 302 -18.20 3.10 -27.66
CA GLU A 302 -18.80 2.59 -28.92
C GLU A 302 -18.30 1.16 -29.16
N GLU A 303 -18.69 0.19 -28.30
CA GLU A 303 -18.79 -1.23 -28.66
C GLU A 303 -19.44 -2.02 -27.50
N ALA A 304 -20.73 -1.76 -27.26
CA ALA A 304 -21.61 -2.69 -26.58
C ALA A 304 -23.04 -2.51 -27.14
N ALA A 305 -23.29 -3.10 -28.28
CA ALA A 305 -24.62 -3.37 -28.84
C ALA A 305 -24.66 -4.80 -29.36
#